data_391e1943602f8e96a53d39906b8c771c
#
_entry.id   391e1943602f8e96a53d39906b8c771c
#
_cell.length_a   1.000
_cell.length_b   1.000
_cell.length_c   1.000
_cell.angle_alpha   90.00
_cell.angle_beta   90.00
_cell.angle_gamma   90.00
#
_symmetry.space_group_name_H-M   'P 1'
#
loop_
_entity.id
_entity.type
_entity.pdbx_description
1 polymer ?
#
loop_
_entity_poly.entity_id
_entity_poly.type
_entity_poly.pdbx_seq_one_letter_code
_entity_poly.pdbx_strand_id
1 'polypeptide(L)'
;MNALFSVVTNEEFKKIFSTETTKEACTILQTTYEGTKAINDSNLQRLTTIFEEIKMEEDESFDEFYAKPKDIVNSAFNLGKTILEPKIVRKVLRSLPERFHAKIIDIEESKDIDKIPLTELVGNLQTYELGLTRIGKSSKSKSMALKAKSSDTDESSNDEDSKMKSYITRQSKKFMKNANAKGFDKDRK
;
A
#
# COMPACT_ATOMS: atom_id res chain seq x y z
N MET A 1 45.67 2.82 -18.67
CA MET A 1 44.98 2.02 -19.69
C MET A 1 44.97 0.52 -19.39
N ASN A 2 46.07 -0.09 -18.95
CA ASN A 2 46.13 -1.55 -18.75
C ASN A 2 45.07 -2.16 -17.80
N ALA A 3 44.65 -1.45 -16.75
CA ALA A 3 43.66 -1.95 -15.82
C ALA A 3 42.22 -2.08 -16.42
N LEU A 4 41.91 -1.29 -17.42
CA LEU A 4 40.59 -1.31 -18.08
C LEU A 4 40.50 -2.51 -19.04
N PHE A 5 41.57 -2.85 -19.73
CA PHE A 5 41.60 -3.96 -20.66
C PHE A 5 41.61 -5.35 -20.02
N SER A 6 41.93 -5.46 -18.73
CA SER A 6 41.89 -6.74 -18.00
C SER A 6 40.49 -7.18 -17.58
N VAL A 7 39.50 -6.31 -17.68
CA VAL A 7 38.13 -6.55 -17.19
C VAL A 7 37.10 -6.62 -18.33
N VAL A 8 37.43 -6.16 -19.55
CA VAL A 8 36.51 -6.14 -20.68
C VAL A 8 36.56 -7.44 -21.51
N THR A 9 35.45 -7.81 -22.09
CA THR A 9 35.36 -8.98 -22.99
C THR A 9 36.06 -8.67 -24.34
N ASN A 10 36.32 -9.73 -25.11
CA ASN A 10 36.95 -9.58 -26.45
C ASN A 10 36.13 -8.71 -27.40
N GLU A 11 34.82 -8.69 -27.28
CA GLU A 11 33.95 -7.86 -28.12
C GLU A 11 33.98 -6.40 -27.73
N GLU A 12 34.04 -6.13 -26.43
CA GLU A 12 34.21 -4.78 -25.88
C GLU A 12 35.57 -4.22 -26.21
N PHE A 13 36.62 -5.05 -26.10
CA PHE A 13 37.97 -4.69 -26.48
C PHE A 13 38.05 -4.19 -27.94
N LYS A 14 37.39 -4.90 -28.87
CA LYS A 14 37.35 -4.46 -30.29
C LYS A 14 36.73 -3.09 -30.48
N LYS A 15 35.77 -2.68 -29.64
CA LYS A 15 35.14 -1.36 -29.73
C LYS A 15 36.02 -0.22 -29.24
N ILE A 16 36.91 -0.49 -28.28
CA ILE A 16 37.77 0.52 -27.65
C ILE A 16 39.25 0.44 -28.10
N PHE A 17 39.58 -0.58 -28.91
CA PHE A 17 40.96 -0.83 -29.32
C PHE A 17 41.62 0.37 -30.03
N SER A 18 40.86 1.15 -30.81
CA SER A 18 41.35 2.29 -31.57
C SER A 18 41.37 3.62 -30.81
N THR A 19 40.98 3.62 -29.50
CA THR A 19 40.95 4.86 -28.72
C THR A 19 42.31 5.22 -28.17
N GLU A 20 42.64 6.52 -28.27
CA GLU A 20 43.92 7.05 -27.77
C GLU A 20 43.87 7.34 -26.27
N THR A 21 42.69 7.60 -25.72
CA THR A 21 42.55 7.98 -24.30
C THR A 21 41.59 7.04 -23.52
N THR A 22 41.87 6.86 -22.23
CA THR A 22 41.00 6.11 -21.34
C THR A 22 39.58 6.72 -21.24
N LYS A 23 39.49 8.05 -21.35
CA LYS A 23 38.22 8.77 -21.33
C LYS A 23 37.35 8.42 -22.53
N GLU A 24 37.94 8.35 -23.73
CA GLU A 24 37.23 7.91 -24.95
C GLU A 24 36.75 6.48 -24.83
N ALA A 25 37.61 5.57 -24.37
CA ALA A 25 37.27 4.18 -24.15
C ALA A 25 36.08 4.05 -23.19
N CYS A 26 36.13 4.76 -22.05
CA CYS A 26 35.01 4.78 -21.10
C CYS A 26 33.71 5.35 -21.73
N THR A 27 33.80 6.42 -22.52
CA THR A 27 32.65 7.02 -23.19
C THR A 27 32.00 6.06 -24.18
N ILE A 28 32.82 5.33 -24.97
CA ILE A 28 32.33 4.34 -25.93
C ILE A 28 31.62 3.19 -25.20
N LEU A 29 32.21 2.66 -24.11
CA LEU A 29 31.61 1.62 -23.32
C LEU A 29 30.30 2.09 -22.68
N GLN A 30 30.33 3.29 -22.07
CA GLN A 30 29.13 3.86 -21.46
C GLN A 30 28.01 4.04 -22.49
N THR A 31 28.31 4.60 -23.67
CA THR A 31 27.31 4.76 -24.74
C THR A 31 26.79 3.42 -25.26
N THR A 32 27.63 2.38 -25.25
CA THR A 32 27.25 1.04 -25.70
C THR A 32 26.29 0.34 -24.74
N TYR A 33 26.50 0.49 -23.41
CA TYR A 33 25.73 -0.22 -22.38
C TYR A 33 24.59 0.61 -21.80
N GLU A 34 24.80 1.91 -21.61
CA GLU A 34 23.79 2.80 -21.01
C GLU A 34 22.93 3.52 -22.07
N GLY A 35 23.34 3.42 -23.36
CA GLY A 35 22.69 4.12 -24.46
C GLY A 35 23.14 5.58 -24.60
N THR A 36 22.66 6.22 -25.67
CA THR A 36 22.90 7.64 -25.88
C THR A 36 22.06 8.50 -24.96
N LYS A 37 22.45 9.75 -24.72
CA LYS A 37 21.67 10.71 -23.94
C LYS A 37 20.20 10.77 -24.41
N ALA A 38 19.95 10.74 -25.71
CA ALA A 38 18.59 10.77 -26.27
C ALA A 38 17.76 9.53 -25.89
N ILE A 39 18.39 8.33 -25.83
CA ILE A 39 17.75 7.10 -25.39
C ILE A 39 17.43 7.18 -23.90
N ASN A 40 18.37 7.69 -23.09
CA ASN A 40 18.16 7.85 -21.65
C ASN A 40 17.05 8.86 -21.35
N ASP A 41 17.01 9.99 -22.05
CA ASP A 41 15.95 10.99 -21.94
C ASP A 41 14.57 10.41 -22.33
N SER A 42 14.50 9.62 -23.40
CA SER A 42 13.28 8.92 -23.81
C SER A 42 12.82 7.89 -22.76
N ASN A 43 13.77 7.12 -22.20
CA ASN A 43 13.47 6.18 -21.12
C ASN A 43 12.98 6.89 -19.86
N LEU A 44 13.57 8.01 -19.47
CA LEU A 44 13.13 8.82 -18.34
C LEU A 44 11.73 9.39 -18.56
N GLN A 45 11.42 9.84 -19.78
CA GLN A 45 10.07 10.31 -20.11
C GLN A 45 9.05 9.17 -19.97
N ARG A 46 9.36 7.98 -20.49
CA ARG A 46 8.50 6.79 -20.33
C ARG A 46 8.31 6.41 -18.87
N LEU A 47 9.37 6.38 -18.06
CA LEU A 47 9.27 6.10 -16.62
C LEU A 47 8.42 7.15 -15.90
N THR A 48 8.54 8.43 -16.29
CA THR A 48 7.71 9.50 -15.73
C THR A 48 6.23 9.29 -16.06
N THR A 49 5.90 8.93 -17.29
CA THR A 49 4.51 8.62 -17.69
C THR A 49 3.96 7.44 -16.88
N ILE A 50 4.69 6.34 -16.80
CA ILE A 50 4.28 5.17 -16.00
C ILE A 50 4.09 5.56 -14.54
N PHE A 51 5.01 6.36 -13.96
CA PHE A 51 4.89 6.85 -12.59
C PHE A 51 3.62 7.69 -12.37
N GLU A 52 3.24 8.53 -13.31
CA GLU A 52 2.01 9.35 -13.19
C GLU A 52 0.72 8.52 -13.40
N GLU A 53 0.77 7.45 -14.18
CA GLU A 53 -0.40 6.59 -14.47
C GLU A 53 -0.63 5.50 -13.44
N ILE A 54 0.39 5.11 -12.68
CA ILE A 54 0.32 4.00 -11.74
C ILE A 54 -0.77 4.22 -10.69
N LYS A 55 -1.62 3.20 -10.50
CA LYS A 55 -2.66 3.15 -9.47
C LYS A 55 -2.66 1.77 -8.83
N MET A 56 -3.13 1.70 -7.60
CA MET A 56 -3.37 0.46 -6.88
C MET A 56 -4.72 -0.11 -7.27
N GLU A 57 -4.76 -1.39 -7.61
CA GLU A 57 -5.99 -2.11 -7.90
C GLU A 57 -6.74 -2.47 -6.61
N GLU A 58 -8.05 -2.72 -6.70
CA GLU A 58 -8.88 -3.04 -5.54
C GLU A 58 -8.48 -4.34 -4.84
N ASP A 59 -8.03 -5.34 -5.60
CA ASP A 59 -7.63 -6.66 -5.08
C ASP A 59 -6.13 -6.76 -4.78
N GLU A 60 -5.36 -5.71 -5.09
CA GLU A 60 -3.92 -5.66 -4.91
C GLU A 60 -3.57 -5.36 -3.44
N SER A 61 -2.53 -6.00 -2.90
CA SER A 61 -1.98 -5.63 -1.59
C SER A 61 -1.14 -4.34 -1.71
N PHE A 62 -1.04 -3.62 -0.59
CA PHE A 62 -0.22 -2.40 -0.56
C PHE A 62 1.26 -2.69 -0.87
N ASP A 63 1.79 -3.82 -0.42
CA ASP A 63 3.19 -4.20 -0.68
C ASP A 63 3.46 -4.46 -2.17
N GLU A 64 2.54 -5.15 -2.86
CA GLU A 64 2.62 -5.39 -4.31
C GLU A 64 2.52 -4.08 -5.09
N PHE A 65 1.58 -3.22 -4.69
CA PHE A 65 1.46 -1.90 -5.28
C PHE A 65 2.73 -1.07 -5.09
N TYR A 66 3.25 -0.98 -3.85
CA TYR A 66 4.39 -0.12 -3.52
C TYR A 66 5.69 -0.55 -4.22
N ALA A 67 5.83 -1.83 -4.54
CA ALA A 67 6.97 -2.31 -5.33
C ALA A 67 7.08 -1.59 -6.69
N LYS A 68 5.95 -1.31 -7.35
CA LYS A 68 5.92 -0.65 -8.68
C LYS A 68 6.54 0.76 -8.66
N PRO A 69 6.07 1.74 -7.85
CA PRO A 69 6.68 3.06 -7.79
C PRO A 69 8.13 3.02 -7.30
N LYS A 70 8.48 2.10 -6.39
CA LYS A 70 9.85 1.90 -5.93
C LYS A 70 10.80 1.51 -7.07
N ASP A 71 10.39 0.57 -7.92
CA ASP A 71 11.18 0.13 -9.06
C ASP A 71 11.36 1.25 -10.11
N ILE A 72 10.32 2.07 -10.33
CA ILE A 72 10.39 3.23 -11.22
C ILE A 72 11.39 4.26 -10.67
N VAL A 73 11.32 4.56 -9.36
CA VAL A 73 12.24 5.51 -8.70
C VAL A 73 13.69 5.03 -8.83
N ASN A 74 13.95 3.74 -8.57
CA ASN A 74 15.28 3.15 -8.71
C ASN A 74 15.77 3.19 -10.17
N SER A 75 14.89 2.89 -11.14
CA SER A 75 15.22 2.95 -12.56
C SER A 75 15.53 4.37 -13.00
N ALA A 76 14.78 5.37 -12.55
CA ALA A 76 15.04 6.78 -12.82
C ALA A 76 16.37 7.23 -12.20
N PHE A 77 16.68 6.78 -10.98
CA PHE A 77 17.94 7.08 -10.32
C PHE A 77 19.14 6.53 -11.11
N ASN A 78 19.06 5.29 -11.64
CA ASN A 78 20.08 4.69 -12.47
C ASN A 78 20.32 5.46 -13.79
N LEU A 79 19.29 6.15 -14.29
CA LEU A 79 19.39 7.04 -15.45
C LEU A 79 19.79 8.49 -15.06
N GLY A 80 20.25 8.71 -13.83
CA GLY A 80 20.72 10.00 -13.33
C GLY A 80 19.62 10.98 -12.90
N LYS A 81 18.37 10.52 -12.74
CA LYS A 81 17.22 11.34 -12.29
C LYS A 81 16.76 10.97 -10.91
N THR A 82 16.92 11.84 -9.93
CA THR A 82 16.38 11.65 -8.58
C THR A 82 14.94 12.17 -8.51
N ILE A 83 14.01 11.33 -8.03
CA ILE A 83 12.63 11.73 -7.69
C ILE A 83 12.61 12.04 -6.20
N LEU A 84 12.16 13.23 -5.84
CA LEU A 84 12.12 13.69 -4.45
C LEU A 84 11.06 12.92 -3.64
N GLU A 85 11.37 12.60 -2.38
CA GLU A 85 10.45 11.90 -1.47
C GLU A 85 9.04 12.52 -1.40
N PRO A 86 8.86 13.87 -1.26
CA PRO A 86 7.53 14.45 -1.23
C PRO A 86 6.70 14.17 -2.49
N LYS A 87 7.34 14.08 -3.66
CA LYS A 87 6.67 13.71 -4.91
C LYS A 87 6.20 12.26 -4.88
N ILE A 88 7.02 11.36 -4.31
CA ILE A 88 6.67 9.93 -4.16
C ILE A 88 5.52 9.78 -3.17
N VAL A 89 5.58 10.44 -2.01
CA VAL A 89 4.54 10.45 -0.97
C VAL A 89 3.19 10.88 -1.55
N ARG A 90 3.14 12.04 -2.23
CA ARG A 90 1.90 12.53 -2.87
C ARG A 90 1.38 11.56 -3.93
N LYS A 91 2.28 10.96 -4.71
CA LYS A 91 1.87 9.99 -5.74
C LYS A 91 1.29 8.73 -5.13
N VAL A 92 1.93 8.18 -4.11
CA VAL A 92 1.42 7.00 -3.38
C VAL A 92 0.03 7.27 -2.84
N LEU A 93 -0.17 8.36 -2.09
CA LEU A 93 -1.49 8.72 -1.51
C LEU A 93 -2.59 8.84 -2.57
N ARG A 94 -2.32 9.51 -3.70
CA ARG A 94 -3.28 9.69 -4.80
C ARG A 94 -3.57 8.42 -5.59
N SER A 95 -2.75 7.40 -5.43
CA SER A 95 -2.86 6.14 -6.17
C SER A 95 -3.59 5.05 -5.42
N LEU A 96 -3.96 5.30 -4.14
CA LEU A 96 -4.64 4.33 -3.29
C LEU A 96 -6.14 4.24 -3.62
N PRO A 97 -6.75 3.04 -3.54
CA PRO A 97 -8.17 2.83 -3.73
C PRO A 97 -9.00 3.33 -2.54
N GLU A 98 -10.33 3.36 -2.73
CA GLU A 98 -11.32 3.89 -1.77
C GLU A 98 -11.20 3.28 -0.37
N ARG A 99 -10.81 2.02 -0.25
CA ARG A 99 -10.62 1.35 1.04
C ARG A 99 -9.58 2.02 1.95
N PHE A 100 -8.67 2.84 1.40
CA PHE A 100 -7.68 3.62 2.15
C PHE A 100 -8.13 5.06 2.43
N HIS A 101 -9.29 5.50 1.91
CA HIS A 101 -9.72 6.91 1.96
C HIS A 101 -9.72 7.48 3.37
N ALA A 102 -10.26 6.75 4.37
CA ALA A 102 -10.25 7.19 5.76
C ALA A 102 -8.81 7.42 6.30
N LYS A 103 -7.86 6.57 5.89
CA LYS A 103 -6.46 6.72 6.32
C LYS A 103 -5.76 7.86 5.63
N ILE A 104 -6.10 8.12 4.36
CA ILE A 104 -5.57 9.27 3.60
C ILE A 104 -5.98 10.57 4.30
N ILE A 105 -7.27 10.74 4.64
CA ILE A 105 -7.76 11.92 5.36
C ILE A 105 -7.04 12.08 6.71
N ASP A 106 -6.91 11.00 7.49
CA ASP A 106 -6.20 11.03 8.78
C ASP A 106 -4.75 11.52 8.64
N ILE A 107 -4.05 11.10 7.58
CA ILE A 107 -2.68 11.55 7.29
C ILE A 107 -2.66 13.01 6.85
N GLU A 108 -3.57 13.42 5.95
CA GLU A 108 -3.64 14.79 5.42
C GLU A 108 -4.03 15.82 6.49
N GLU A 109 -4.88 15.45 7.45
CA GLU A 109 -5.28 16.31 8.56
C GLU A 109 -4.21 16.40 9.66
N SER A 110 -3.47 15.32 9.90
CA SER A 110 -2.55 15.22 11.03
C SER A 110 -1.15 15.74 10.74
N LYS A 111 -0.71 15.78 9.47
CA LYS A 111 0.67 16.04 9.06
C LYS A 111 0.79 16.86 7.78
N ASP A 112 1.88 17.61 7.71
CA ASP A 112 2.33 18.24 6.47
C ASP A 112 2.90 17.16 5.54
N ILE A 113 2.18 16.84 4.47
CA ILE A 113 2.53 15.79 3.51
C ILE A 113 3.97 15.92 3.00
N ASP A 114 4.47 17.14 2.88
CA ASP A 114 5.82 17.42 2.38
C ASP A 114 6.93 17.06 3.36
N LYS A 115 6.59 16.85 4.63
CA LYS A 115 7.52 16.50 5.69
C LYS A 115 7.42 15.05 6.17
N ILE A 116 6.47 14.29 5.65
CA ILE A 116 6.32 12.88 6.03
C ILE A 116 7.45 12.06 5.39
N PRO A 117 8.28 11.36 6.19
CA PRO A 117 9.25 10.42 5.64
C PRO A 117 8.53 9.28 4.91
N LEU A 118 9.03 8.90 3.73
CA LEU A 118 8.42 7.84 2.92
C LEU A 118 8.32 6.52 3.68
N THR A 119 9.32 6.19 4.51
CA THR A 119 9.32 4.99 5.35
C THR A 119 8.19 4.98 6.39
N GLU A 120 7.88 6.14 6.98
CA GLU A 120 6.78 6.30 7.93
C GLU A 120 5.43 6.13 7.23
N LEU A 121 5.25 6.74 6.05
CA LEU A 121 4.04 6.57 5.25
C LEU A 121 3.79 5.10 4.92
N VAL A 122 4.81 4.39 4.43
CA VAL A 122 4.71 2.97 4.06
C VAL A 122 4.31 2.13 5.27
N GLY A 123 4.96 2.29 6.42
CA GLY A 123 4.62 1.56 7.64
C GLY A 123 3.20 1.81 8.14
N ASN A 124 2.72 3.07 8.05
CA ASN A 124 1.35 3.44 8.40
C ASN A 124 0.31 2.77 7.49
N LEU A 125 0.55 2.73 6.17
CA LEU A 125 -0.37 2.14 5.20
C LEU A 125 -0.40 0.61 5.30
N GLN A 126 0.76 -0.05 5.48
CA GLN A 126 0.85 -1.49 5.75
C GLN A 126 0.07 -1.89 7.01
N THR A 127 0.27 -1.13 8.10
CA THR A 127 -0.44 -1.38 9.37
C THR A 127 -1.95 -1.22 9.22
N TYR A 128 -2.38 -0.20 8.49
CA TYR A 128 -3.80 0.03 8.22
C TYR A 128 -4.42 -1.11 7.40
N GLU A 129 -3.76 -1.58 6.35
CA GLU A 129 -4.22 -2.70 5.53
C GLU A 129 -4.38 -3.99 6.35
N LEU A 130 -3.42 -4.30 7.24
CA LEU A 130 -3.53 -5.42 8.16
C LEU A 130 -4.77 -5.30 9.08
N GLY A 131 -5.12 -4.08 9.47
CA GLY A 131 -6.35 -3.81 10.23
C GLY A 131 -7.61 -4.12 9.43
N LEU A 132 -7.68 -3.68 8.16
CA LEU A 132 -8.82 -3.95 7.26
C LEU A 132 -9.04 -5.45 7.05
N THR A 133 -7.97 -6.23 6.82
CA THR A 133 -8.05 -7.67 6.61
C THR A 133 -8.55 -8.43 7.84
N ARG A 134 -8.21 -7.97 9.06
CA ARG A 134 -8.71 -8.55 10.32
C ARG A 134 -10.20 -8.30 10.51
N ILE A 135 -10.68 -7.08 10.22
CA ILE A 135 -12.11 -6.73 10.34
C ILE A 135 -12.93 -7.54 9.34
N GLY A 136 -12.47 -7.68 8.08
CA GLY A 136 -13.13 -8.46 7.04
C GLY A 136 -13.25 -9.96 7.39
N LYS A 137 -12.27 -10.55 8.05
CA LYS A 137 -12.32 -11.95 8.54
C LYS A 137 -13.26 -12.10 9.74
N SER A 138 -13.30 -11.12 10.66
CA SER A 138 -14.19 -11.15 11.83
C SER A 138 -15.66 -10.99 11.43
N SER A 139 -15.99 -10.18 10.44
CA SER A 139 -17.37 -10.01 9.96
C SER A 139 -17.89 -11.25 9.23
N LYS A 140 -17.05 -11.92 8.43
CA LYS A 140 -17.42 -13.18 7.76
C LYS A 140 -17.69 -14.31 8.75
N SER A 141 -16.93 -14.42 9.84
CA SER A 141 -17.16 -15.43 10.87
C SER A 141 -18.45 -15.18 11.67
N LYS A 142 -18.79 -13.92 11.95
CA LYS A 142 -20.05 -13.56 12.61
C LYS A 142 -21.28 -13.80 11.73
N SER A 143 -21.19 -13.52 10.42
CA SER A 143 -22.31 -13.78 9.49
C SER A 143 -22.53 -15.28 9.25
N MET A 144 -21.47 -16.09 9.24
CA MET A 144 -21.60 -17.55 9.18
C MET A 144 -22.23 -18.13 10.46
N ALA A 145 -21.85 -17.63 11.64
CA ALA A 145 -22.45 -18.07 12.90
C ALA A 145 -23.94 -17.70 13.01
N LEU A 146 -24.35 -16.57 12.44
CA LEU A 146 -25.78 -16.19 12.39
C LEU A 146 -26.55 -16.99 11.34
N LYS A 147 -25.93 -17.36 10.22
CA LYS A 147 -26.56 -18.13 9.14
C LYS A 147 -26.71 -19.61 9.50
N ALA A 148 -25.77 -20.18 10.26
CA ALA A 148 -25.87 -21.55 10.78
C ALA A 148 -26.97 -21.72 11.83
N LYS A 149 -27.49 -20.61 12.39
CA LYS A 149 -28.56 -20.62 13.41
C LYS A 149 -29.98 -20.49 12.84
N SER A 150 -30.11 -20.25 11.53
CA SER A 150 -31.42 -20.08 10.86
C SER A 150 -31.84 -21.25 9.98
N SER A 151 -31.11 -22.34 9.91
CA SER A 151 -31.48 -23.55 9.23
C SER A 151 -31.22 -24.75 10.14
N ASP A 152 -32.13 -25.05 11.04
CA ASP A 152 -32.54 -26.39 11.44
C ASP A 152 -33.58 -26.27 12.57
N THR A 153 -34.80 -26.39 12.16
CA THR A 153 -35.93 -26.77 13.02
C THR A 153 -36.10 -28.25 12.80
N ASP A 154 -35.56 -29.07 13.71
CA ASP A 154 -36.20 -30.32 14.07
C ASP A 154 -35.62 -30.83 15.40
N GLU A 155 -36.58 -31.05 16.29
CA GLU A 155 -36.63 -31.81 17.51
C GLU A 155 -35.38 -32.49 18.09
N SER A 156 -34.95 -32.08 19.28
CA SER A 156 -34.90 -32.91 20.50
C SER A 156 -34.26 -32.15 21.66
N SER A 157 -35.05 -32.00 22.73
CA SER A 157 -34.70 -31.91 24.14
C SER A 157 -33.34 -31.32 24.56
N ASN A 158 -33.38 -30.09 25.12
CA ASN A 158 -32.77 -29.79 26.42
C ASN A 158 -33.38 -28.53 27.04
N ASP A 159 -34.12 -28.75 28.13
CA ASP A 159 -34.91 -27.76 28.89
C ASP A 159 -34.06 -26.64 29.55
N GLU A 160 -32.75 -26.82 29.61
CA GLU A 160 -31.80 -25.88 30.22
C GLU A 160 -31.43 -24.70 29.28
N ASP A 161 -31.30 -24.95 28.00
CA ASP A 161 -30.92 -23.93 27.01
C ASP A 161 -32.06 -22.93 26.73
N SER A 162 -33.29 -23.36 26.82
CA SER A 162 -34.49 -22.51 26.70
C SER A 162 -34.65 -21.59 27.93
N LYS A 163 -34.30 -22.05 29.12
CA LYS A 163 -34.31 -21.28 30.38
C LYS A 163 -33.22 -20.19 30.34
N MET A 164 -32.04 -20.50 29.85
CA MET A 164 -30.93 -19.53 29.73
C MET A 164 -31.23 -18.43 28.71
N LYS A 165 -31.81 -18.77 27.56
CA LYS A 165 -32.25 -17.79 26.53
C LYS A 165 -33.36 -16.87 27.07
N SER A 166 -34.32 -17.39 27.84
CA SER A 166 -35.37 -16.59 28.45
C SER A 166 -34.82 -15.65 29.54
N TYR A 167 -33.80 -16.08 30.28
CA TYR A 167 -33.16 -15.29 31.33
C TYR A 167 -32.38 -14.11 30.72
N ILE A 168 -31.59 -14.33 29.67
CA ILE A 168 -30.84 -13.28 28.98
C ILE A 168 -31.77 -12.24 28.32
N THR A 169 -32.87 -12.68 27.72
CA THR A 169 -33.88 -11.80 27.11
C THR A 169 -34.62 -10.95 28.16
N ARG A 170 -34.90 -11.51 29.33
CA ARG A 170 -35.51 -10.76 30.45
C ARG A 170 -34.53 -9.72 31.03
N GLN A 171 -33.26 -10.07 31.15
CA GLN A 171 -32.21 -9.19 31.68
C GLN A 171 -31.97 -7.98 30.73
N SER A 172 -31.88 -8.20 29.43
CA SER A 172 -31.72 -7.13 28.44
C SER A 172 -32.94 -6.18 28.38
N LYS A 173 -34.17 -6.71 28.49
CA LYS A 173 -35.38 -5.88 28.59
C LYS A 173 -35.44 -5.04 29.88
N LYS A 174 -34.93 -5.56 31.02
CA LYS A 174 -34.80 -4.78 32.27
C LYS A 174 -33.78 -3.65 32.14
N PHE A 175 -32.66 -3.90 31.50
CA PHE A 175 -31.65 -2.86 31.23
C PHE A 175 -32.17 -1.73 30.32
N MET A 176 -32.88 -2.05 29.25
CA MET A 176 -33.49 -1.06 28.38
C MET A 176 -34.59 -0.23 29.06
N LYS A 177 -35.37 -0.85 29.94
CA LYS A 177 -36.41 -0.14 30.72
C LYS A 177 -35.81 0.84 31.73
N ASN A 178 -34.70 0.45 32.39
CA ASN A 178 -34.01 1.34 33.35
C ASN A 178 -33.24 2.48 32.66
N ALA A 179 -32.72 2.27 31.43
CA ALA A 179 -32.07 3.31 30.63
C ALA A 179 -33.09 4.39 30.19
N ASN A 180 -34.31 3.97 29.79
CA ASN A 180 -35.39 4.92 29.41
C ASN A 180 -36.02 5.63 30.62
N ALA A 181 -36.01 5.05 31.81
CA ALA A 181 -36.57 5.67 33.02
C ALA A 181 -35.66 6.76 33.64
N LYS A 182 -34.36 6.77 33.30
CA LYS A 182 -33.39 7.81 33.77
C LYS A 182 -33.23 9.00 32.85
N GLY A 183 -33.85 8.99 31.66
CA GLY A 183 -33.73 10.05 30.63
C GLY A 183 -34.82 11.11 30.63
N PHE A 184 -35.81 11.09 31.54
CA PHE A 184 -37.00 11.96 31.43
C PHE A 184 -37.21 12.94 32.59
N ASP A 185 -36.17 13.29 33.34
CA ASP A 185 -36.33 14.29 34.42
C ASP A 185 -35.18 15.31 34.45
N LYS A 186 -35.05 16.08 33.36
CA LYS A 186 -34.14 17.22 33.35
C LYS A 186 -34.55 18.37 32.43
N ASP A 187 -35.84 18.70 32.39
CA ASP A 187 -36.26 20.02 31.92
C ASP A 187 -37.63 20.40 32.48
N ARG A 188 -37.63 20.82 33.74
CA ARG A 188 -38.69 21.66 34.32
C ARG A 188 -38.16 22.44 35.53
N LYS A 189 -37.46 23.52 35.27
CA LYS A 189 -37.56 24.75 36.08
C LYS A 189 -36.89 25.91 35.34
#